data_77c0ecfe40e382624b0b0f6c3f7cc7e9
#
_entry.id   77c0ecfe40e382624b0b0f6c3f7cc7e9
#
_cell.length_a   1.000
_cell.length_b   1.000
_cell.length_c   1.000
_cell.angle_alpha   90.00
_cell.angle_beta   90.00
_cell.angle_gamma   90.00
#
_symmetry.space_group_name_H-M   'P 1'
#
loop_
_entity.id
_entity.type
_entity.pdbx_description
1 polymer ?
#
loop_
_entity_poly.entity_id
_entity_poly.type
_entity_poly.pdbx_seq_one_letter_code
_entity_poly.pdbx_strand_id
1 'polypeptide(L)'
;MPTKINSLIKRALKWRYKNISHKTFVYIMSVFVGLLAGLASVTLKNFTFFIESILSKGILISNNFYFILPILGLFLVFLYIKFVHKEKLQSAISSILFSLSKKKGIIAPKQIYTQLLAAPLTVGFGGSVGLLGPAVASGAAISSNLGRAFRINAKTRSLLIACASAGAISSIFQSPIAAIIFAVEVFSLDLTMLSVLPLLLASISGVLTSYFFMGNEVLFKFSLIQSFEIKDTLFYILLGAGTAIASVYFTRMYFGIIKLFEPLKSPKYKLLVGGIAIGIMLYFIPPLYGEGFGFINNLLEGNHSAALGQTPFDKYISNIWVVIALLFGITIFKAVAMTTTLAAGGVGGIFIPTLVMGSALGNVMAKVINNSGLGFAVSESNFTLIGMAGLIAGVLHAPLTSIFLIAEITGGYELFVPLMITASISYLGKKQVMEHTIYTRELAEQGALLTHDKDENVLNIMQLDDVIEQNFKVVTPNMLLGEMLHESVSKSTRNIFPVVDEYKRLVGIILLDDIREFMFDLSLYKTTIVAAFMHDPPAIIEYEKHSMHKVMQLFQESGAWNLPVIKNGMYYGFISKSKLLTAYRKELLNFTR
;
A
#
# COMPACT_ATOMS: atom_id res chain seq x y z
N MET A 1 -25.03 -25.71 12.72
CA MET A 1 -25.24 -24.58 11.78
C MET A 1 -24.25 -24.48 10.59
N PRO A 2 -22.97 -24.94 10.63
CA PRO A 2 -22.05 -24.79 9.49
C PRO A 2 -22.43 -25.61 8.25
N THR A 3 -23.17 -26.69 8.39
CA THR A 3 -23.55 -27.59 7.28
C THR A 3 -24.66 -27.03 6.36
N LYS A 4 -25.65 -26.31 6.88
CA LYS A 4 -26.74 -25.71 6.08
C LYS A 4 -26.25 -24.53 5.22
N ILE A 5 -25.37 -23.66 5.76
CA ILE A 5 -24.78 -22.54 5.01
C ILE A 5 -23.90 -23.05 3.86
N ASN A 6 -23.10 -24.11 4.09
CA ASN A 6 -22.33 -24.72 3.03
C ASN A 6 -23.17 -25.34 1.90
N SER A 7 -24.36 -25.86 2.21
CA SER A 7 -25.26 -26.43 1.20
C SER A 7 -25.92 -25.35 0.34
N LEU A 8 -26.30 -24.22 0.94
CA LEU A 8 -26.84 -23.05 0.23
C LEU A 8 -25.80 -22.43 -0.72
N ILE A 9 -24.58 -22.23 -0.23
CA ILE A 9 -23.47 -21.72 -1.06
C ILE A 9 -23.19 -22.67 -2.22
N LYS A 10 -23.18 -23.99 -2.01
CA LYS A 10 -22.98 -24.98 -3.08
C LYS A 10 -24.11 -24.93 -4.13
N ARG A 11 -25.37 -24.72 -3.72
CA ARG A 11 -26.51 -24.57 -4.65
C ARG A 11 -26.38 -23.27 -5.46
N ALA A 12 -26.07 -22.16 -4.79
CA ALA A 12 -25.84 -20.87 -5.43
C ALA A 12 -24.70 -20.93 -6.45
N LEU A 13 -23.58 -21.60 -6.11
CA LEU A 13 -22.47 -21.82 -7.02
C LEU A 13 -22.85 -22.62 -8.25
N LYS A 14 -23.59 -23.75 -8.09
CA LYS A 14 -24.07 -24.58 -9.21
C LYS A 14 -25.00 -23.77 -10.13
N TRP A 15 -25.96 -23.04 -9.55
CA TRP A 15 -26.88 -22.18 -10.30
C TRP A 15 -26.14 -21.10 -11.08
N ARG A 16 -25.15 -20.43 -10.43
CA ARG A 16 -24.29 -19.42 -11.06
C ARG A 16 -23.57 -19.96 -12.28
N TYR A 17 -22.84 -21.08 -12.14
CA TYR A 17 -22.07 -21.66 -13.24
C TYR A 17 -22.93 -22.08 -14.43
N LYS A 18 -24.21 -22.43 -14.18
CA LYS A 18 -25.14 -22.85 -15.22
C LYS A 18 -25.78 -21.66 -15.96
N ASN A 19 -26.08 -20.55 -15.25
CA ASN A 19 -26.98 -19.52 -15.74
C ASN A 19 -26.31 -18.15 -15.98
N ILE A 20 -25.12 -17.90 -15.43
CA ILE A 20 -24.50 -16.57 -15.48
C ILE A 20 -23.10 -16.66 -16.08
N SER A 21 -22.83 -15.85 -17.12
CA SER A 21 -21.49 -15.73 -17.69
C SER A 21 -20.50 -15.19 -16.65
N HIS A 22 -19.23 -15.53 -16.78
CA HIS A 22 -18.21 -15.03 -15.85
C HIS A 22 -18.13 -13.50 -15.84
N LYS A 23 -18.24 -12.84 -16.98
CA LYS A 23 -18.25 -11.36 -17.10
C LYS A 23 -19.43 -10.74 -16.34
N THR A 24 -20.65 -11.22 -16.60
CA THR A 24 -21.87 -10.73 -15.94
C THR A 24 -21.78 -10.92 -14.42
N PHE A 25 -21.23 -12.06 -13.98
CA PHE A 25 -21.03 -12.31 -12.56
C PHE A 25 -20.06 -11.32 -11.92
N VAL A 26 -18.95 -10.97 -12.60
CA VAL A 26 -17.99 -9.96 -12.10
C VAL A 26 -18.68 -8.60 -11.97
N TYR A 27 -19.51 -8.19 -12.93
CA TYR A 27 -20.25 -6.92 -12.84
C TYR A 27 -21.21 -6.89 -11.65
N ILE A 28 -22.01 -7.95 -11.46
CA ILE A 28 -22.92 -8.06 -10.30
C ILE A 28 -22.13 -8.00 -8.99
N MET A 29 -21.02 -8.74 -8.92
CA MET A 29 -20.18 -8.74 -7.72
C MET A 29 -19.53 -7.38 -7.47
N SER A 30 -19.17 -6.63 -8.52
CA SER A 30 -18.59 -5.30 -8.38
C SER A 30 -19.57 -4.29 -7.78
N VAL A 31 -20.84 -4.31 -8.25
CA VAL A 31 -21.92 -3.51 -7.66
C VAL A 31 -22.10 -3.88 -6.18
N PHE A 32 -22.22 -5.17 -5.89
CA PHE A 32 -22.45 -5.65 -4.52
C PHE A 32 -21.31 -5.32 -3.58
N VAL A 33 -20.06 -5.50 -4.02
CA VAL A 33 -18.86 -5.18 -3.25
C VAL A 33 -18.72 -3.66 -3.06
N GLY A 34 -19.03 -2.86 -4.09
CA GLY A 34 -19.04 -1.40 -4.00
C GLY A 34 -20.06 -0.89 -2.97
N LEU A 35 -21.29 -1.45 -2.98
CA LEU A 35 -22.32 -1.14 -1.99
C LEU A 35 -21.88 -1.48 -0.56
N LEU A 36 -21.32 -2.68 -0.34
CA LEU A 36 -20.87 -3.09 0.99
C LEU A 36 -19.66 -2.27 1.48
N ALA A 37 -18.74 -1.93 0.58
CA ALA A 37 -17.61 -1.06 0.91
C ALA A 37 -18.08 0.37 1.22
N GLY A 38 -19.06 0.88 0.46
CA GLY A 38 -19.72 2.14 0.74
C GLY A 38 -20.40 2.15 2.10
N LEU A 39 -21.15 1.09 2.44
CA LEU A 39 -21.79 0.95 3.74
C LEU A 39 -20.76 0.90 4.89
N ALA A 40 -19.64 0.21 4.71
CA ALA A 40 -18.56 0.20 5.69
C ALA A 40 -17.97 1.60 5.90
N SER A 41 -17.78 2.38 4.82
CA SER A 41 -17.30 3.76 4.87
C SER A 41 -18.27 4.69 5.60
N VAL A 42 -19.57 4.60 5.28
CA VAL A 42 -20.64 5.36 5.97
C VAL A 42 -20.67 5.02 7.45
N THR A 43 -20.58 3.74 7.80
CA THR A 43 -20.55 3.28 9.19
C THR A 43 -19.36 3.87 9.95
N LEU A 44 -18.16 3.87 9.33
CA LEU A 44 -16.96 4.48 9.89
C LEU A 44 -17.16 5.98 10.18
N LYS A 45 -17.64 6.73 9.17
CA LYS A 45 -17.88 8.18 9.32
C LYS A 45 -18.91 8.46 10.41
N ASN A 46 -20.07 7.83 10.35
CA ASN A 46 -21.14 8.06 11.33
C ASN A 46 -20.71 7.70 12.75
N PHE A 47 -19.96 6.60 12.91
CA PHE A 47 -19.47 6.22 14.24
C PHE A 47 -18.43 7.22 14.77
N THR A 48 -17.56 7.74 13.91
CA THR A 48 -16.61 8.78 14.28
C THR A 48 -17.33 10.07 14.67
N PHE A 49 -18.28 10.55 13.85
CA PHE A 49 -19.07 11.74 14.16
C PHE A 49 -19.89 11.59 15.44
N PHE A 50 -20.43 10.41 15.70
CA PHE A 50 -21.13 10.13 16.97
C PHE A 50 -20.19 10.30 18.17
N ILE A 51 -18.97 9.76 18.10
CA ILE A 51 -17.96 9.94 19.17
C ILE A 51 -17.60 11.42 19.31
N GLU A 52 -17.28 12.09 18.21
CA GLU A 52 -16.92 13.51 18.21
C GLU A 52 -18.04 14.40 18.76
N SER A 53 -19.30 14.13 18.43
CA SER A 53 -20.44 14.90 18.92
C SER A 53 -20.63 14.80 20.44
N ILE A 54 -20.28 13.66 21.03
CA ILE A 54 -20.31 13.49 22.50
C ILE A 54 -19.14 14.24 23.13
N LEU A 55 -17.94 14.11 22.56
CA LEU A 55 -16.71 14.65 23.14
C LEU A 55 -16.57 16.16 22.93
N SER A 56 -17.12 16.71 21.86
CA SER A 56 -17.12 18.16 21.59
C SER A 56 -17.74 18.98 22.71
N LYS A 57 -18.76 18.45 23.38
CA LYS A 57 -19.38 19.10 24.54
C LYS A 57 -18.36 19.27 25.70
N GLY A 58 -17.48 18.29 25.89
CA GLY A 58 -16.40 18.38 26.88
C GLY A 58 -15.33 19.41 26.50
N ILE A 59 -14.93 19.42 25.23
CA ILE A 59 -13.94 20.37 24.70
C ILE A 59 -14.41 21.82 24.87
N LEU A 60 -15.70 22.10 24.66
CA LEU A 60 -16.30 23.42 24.90
C LEU A 60 -16.22 23.87 26.38
N ILE A 61 -16.13 22.94 27.31
CA ILE A 61 -16.02 23.25 28.76
C ILE A 61 -14.57 23.62 29.12
N SER A 62 -13.57 22.90 28.60
CA SER A 62 -12.17 23.14 28.91
C SER A 62 -11.22 22.62 27.83
N ASN A 63 -10.24 23.44 27.44
CA ASN A 63 -9.17 23.06 26.52
C ASN A 63 -8.29 21.89 27.02
N ASN A 64 -8.35 21.55 28.31
CA ASN A 64 -7.63 20.42 28.88
C ASN A 64 -8.08 19.07 28.27
N PHE A 65 -9.30 19.00 27.69
CA PHE A 65 -9.78 17.81 27.02
C PHE A 65 -8.94 17.47 25.77
N TYR A 66 -8.37 18.46 25.08
CA TYR A 66 -7.45 18.21 23.98
C TYR A 66 -6.23 17.39 24.39
N PHE A 67 -5.77 17.53 25.64
CA PHE A 67 -4.66 16.73 26.17
C PHE A 67 -5.09 15.32 26.57
N ILE A 68 -6.25 15.16 27.20
CA ILE A 68 -6.67 13.90 27.81
C ILE A 68 -7.27 12.93 26.80
N LEU A 69 -8.07 13.43 25.85
CA LEU A 69 -8.83 12.60 24.91
C LEU A 69 -7.97 11.67 24.07
N PRO A 70 -6.83 12.08 23.45
CA PRO A 70 -6.00 11.17 22.66
C PRO A 70 -5.43 10.01 23.47
N ILE A 71 -5.06 10.24 24.72
CA ILE A 71 -4.56 9.20 25.63
C ILE A 71 -5.66 8.18 25.88
N LEU A 72 -6.89 8.64 26.15
CA LEU A 72 -8.04 7.78 26.39
C LEU A 72 -8.41 6.97 25.13
N GLY A 73 -8.44 7.61 23.97
CA GLY A 73 -8.71 6.96 22.68
C GLY A 73 -7.70 5.85 22.36
N LEU A 74 -6.41 6.15 22.49
CA LEU A 74 -5.35 5.16 22.30
C LEU A 74 -5.44 4.03 23.32
N PHE A 75 -5.84 4.32 24.57
CA PHE A 75 -6.05 3.30 25.59
C PHE A 75 -7.21 2.36 25.24
N LEU A 76 -8.33 2.88 24.76
CA LEU A 76 -9.46 2.06 24.29
C LEU A 76 -9.08 1.18 23.11
N VAL A 77 -8.33 1.72 22.15
CA VAL A 77 -7.78 0.95 21.00
C VAL A 77 -6.82 -0.13 21.49
N PHE A 78 -5.94 0.18 22.45
CA PHE A 78 -5.05 -0.81 23.05
C PHE A 78 -5.81 -1.97 23.72
N LEU A 79 -6.86 -1.66 24.49
CA LEU A 79 -7.72 -2.69 25.10
C LEU A 79 -8.39 -3.55 24.04
N TYR A 80 -8.93 -2.94 22.99
CA TYR A 80 -9.54 -3.66 21.87
C TYR A 80 -8.54 -4.60 21.19
N ILE A 81 -7.34 -4.13 20.85
CA ILE A 81 -6.29 -4.95 20.21
C ILE A 81 -5.89 -6.10 21.13
N LYS A 82 -5.67 -5.84 22.42
CA LYS A 82 -5.21 -6.84 23.38
C LYS A 82 -6.23 -7.95 23.63
N PHE A 83 -7.52 -7.61 23.76
CA PHE A 83 -8.55 -8.57 24.15
C PHE A 83 -9.31 -9.19 22.97
N VAL A 84 -9.51 -8.43 21.87
CA VAL A 84 -10.34 -8.82 20.75
C VAL A 84 -9.50 -9.23 19.54
N HIS A 85 -8.59 -8.38 19.08
CA HIS A 85 -7.83 -8.64 17.83
C HIS A 85 -6.68 -9.64 18.04
N LYS A 86 -5.92 -9.50 19.14
CA LYS A 86 -4.80 -10.38 19.58
C LYS A 86 -3.59 -10.46 18.64
N GLU A 87 -3.53 -9.67 17.58
CA GLU A 87 -2.44 -9.65 16.60
C GLU A 87 -1.93 -8.20 16.42
N LYS A 88 -0.69 -8.04 15.92
CA LYS A 88 -0.18 -6.70 15.56
C LYS A 88 -0.93 -6.17 14.33
N LEU A 89 -1.39 -4.94 14.42
CA LEU A 89 -2.00 -4.25 13.29
C LEU A 89 -0.90 -3.79 12.32
N GLN A 90 -1.13 -4.03 11.04
CA GLN A 90 -0.32 -3.51 9.95
C GLN A 90 -0.99 -2.28 9.35
N SER A 91 -0.23 -1.43 8.66
CA SER A 91 -0.78 -0.32 7.88
C SER A 91 -1.87 -0.82 6.93
N ALA A 92 -3.01 -0.15 6.91
CA ALA A 92 -4.21 -0.58 6.19
C ALA A 92 -3.92 -0.86 4.70
N ILE A 93 -3.38 0.11 3.97
CA ILE A 93 -3.13 0.00 2.52
C ILE A 93 -1.93 -0.92 2.22
N SER A 94 -0.83 -0.83 2.99
CA SER A 94 0.33 -1.72 2.80
C SER A 94 -0.05 -3.19 2.99
N SER A 95 -0.95 -3.52 3.94
CA SER A 95 -1.42 -4.89 4.16
C SER A 95 -2.25 -5.42 2.98
N ILE A 96 -3.01 -4.56 2.29
CA ILE A 96 -3.74 -4.92 1.06
C ILE A 96 -2.75 -5.21 -0.05
N LEU A 97 -1.80 -4.32 -0.30
CA LEU A 97 -0.76 -4.49 -1.31
C LEU A 97 0.04 -5.78 -1.09
N PHE A 98 0.43 -6.06 0.15
CA PHE A 98 1.09 -7.32 0.52
C PHE A 98 0.21 -8.54 0.24
N SER A 99 -1.09 -8.44 0.53
CA SER A 99 -2.03 -9.54 0.27
C SER A 99 -2.24 -9.77 -1.23
N LEU A 100 -2.26 -8.72 -2.04
CA LEU A 100 -2.34 -8.81 -3.49
C LEU A 100 -1.08 -9.45 -4.08
N SER A 101 0.10 -9.04 -3.62
CA SER A 101 1.39 -9.53 -4.10
C SER A 101 1.68 -10.98 -3.67
N LYS A 102 1.69 -11.26 -2.37
CA LYS A 102 2.19 -12.55 -1.83
C LYS A 102 1.10 -13.54 -1.41
N LYS A 103 -0.13 -13.09 -1.13
CA LYS A 103 -1.21 -13.93 -0.60
C LYS A 103 -2.37 -14.14 -1.59
N LYS A 104 -2.18 -13.88 -2.87
CA LYS A 104 -3.21 -14.07 -3.91
C LYS A 104 -4.53 -13.36 -3.55
N GLY A 105 -4.46 -12.18 -2.90
CA GLY A 105 -5.62 -11.40 -2.46
C GLY A 105 -6.39 -11.99 -1.28
N ILE A 106 -5.78 -12.81 -0.44
CA ILE A 106 -6.42 -13.37 0.77
C ILE A 106 -6.18 -12.44 1.95
N ILE A 107 -7.27 -11.86 2.48
CA ILE A 107 -7.28 -10.95 3.63
C ILE A 107 -8.08 -11.60 4.76
N ALA A 108 -7.58 -11.50 5.99
CA ALA A 108 -8.23 -12.09 7.16
C ALA A 108 -9.57 -11.41 7.47
N PRO A 109 -10.65 -12.17 7.79
CA PRO A 109 -11.97 -11.59 8.11
C PRO A 109 -11.94 -10.62 9.29
N LYS A 110 -11.01 -10.83 10.22
CA LYS A 110 -10.84 -9.95 11.39
C LYS A 110 -10.58 -8.50 11.02
N GLN A 111 -9.95 -8.24 9.87
CA GLN A 111 -9.68 -6.86 9.43
C GLN A 111 -10.94 -6.06 9.15
N ILE A 112 -12.07 -6.70 8.82
CA ILE A 112 -13.34 -6.02 8.58
C ILE A 112 -13.75 -5.21 9.82
N TYR A 113 -13.96 -5.89 10.94
CA TYR A 113 -14.45 -5.25 12.16
C TYR A 113 -13.36 -4.52 12.94
N THR A 114 -12.10 -4.91 12.79
CA THR A 114 -11.00 -4.21 13.45
C THR A 114 -10.87 -2.77 12.97
N GLN A 115 -10.92 -2.56 11.65
CA GLN A 115 -10.87 -1.21 11.09
C GLN A 115 -12.12 -0.40 11.46
N LEU A 116 -13.30 -1.04 11.41
CA LEU A 116 -14.59 -0.40 11.70
C LEU A 116 -14.72 0.08 13.15
N LEU A 117 -14.01 -0.52 14.10
CA LEU A 117 -14.08 -0.16 15.51
C LEU A 117 -12.87 0.68 15.97
N ALA A 118 -11.65 0.26 15.61
CA ALA A 118 -10.45 0.89 16.14
C ALA A 118 -10.17 2.27 15.50
N ALA A 119 -10.50 2.48 14.22
CA ALA A 119 -10.26 3.76 13.57
C ALA A 119 -11.17 4.88 14.09
N PRO A 120 -12.51 4.70 14.24
CA PRO A 120 -13.36 5.71 14.87
C PRO A 120 -12.95 6.05 16.30
N LEU A 121 -12.53 5.06 17.10
CA LEU A 121 -11.99 5.32 18.44
C LEU A 121 -10.70 6.14 18.39
N THR A 122 -9.82 5.87 17.45
CA THR A 122 -8.59 6.67 17.30
C THR A 122 -8.92 8.11 16.91
N VAL A 123 -9.68 8.29 15.80
CA VAL A 123 -9.96 9.60 15.22
C VAL A 123 -10.89 10.42 16.11
N GLY A 124 -12.01 9.83 16.54
CA GLY A 124 -13.01 10.53 17.34
C GLY A 124 -12.50 11.04 18.70
N PHE A 125 -11.50 10.36 19.27
CA PHE A 125 -10.81 10.83 20.48
C PHE A 125 -9.60 11.75 20.17
N GLY A 126 -9.44 12.22 18.95
CA GLY A 126 -8.45 13.23 18.58
C GLY A 126 -7.15 12.69 18.01
N GLY A 127 -7.04 11.40 17.74
CA GLY A 127 -5.90 10.88 16.99
C GLY A 127 -5.80 11.56 15.62
N SER A 128 -4.63 12.12 15.30
CA SER A 128 -4.41 12.96 14.10
C SER A 128 -4.25 12.16 12.81
N VAL A 129 -5.19 11.26 12.51
CA VAL A 129 -5.17 10.33 11.36
C VAL A 129 -6.50 10.36 10.62
N GLY A 130 -6.56 9.75 9.43
CA GLY A 130 -7.76 9.74 8.60
C GLY A 130 -8.45 8.38 8.51
N LEU A 131 -9.74 8.39 8.13
CA LEU A 131 -10.58 7.19 7.99
C LEU A 131 -10.45 6.50 6.64
N LEU A 132 -9.82 7.12 5.62
CA LEU A 132 -9.75 6.55 4.27
C LEU A 132 -9.05 5.19 4.26
N GLY A 133 -7.86 5.07 4.87
CA GLY A 133 -7.13 3.81 4.94
C GLY A 133 -7.96 2.68 5.58
N PRO A 134 -8.54 2.88 6.75
CA PRO A 134 -9.47 1.95 7.40
C PRO A 134 -10.66 1.55 6.53
N ALA A 135 -11.31 2.50 5.85
CA ALA A 135 -12.44 2.23 4.97
C ALA A 135 -12.05 1.31 3.80
N VAL A 136 -10.95 1.65 3.13
CA VAL A 136 -10.38 0.85 2.03
C VAL A 136 -10.03 -0.56 2.53
N ALA A 137 -9.40 -0.68 3.70
CA ALA A 137 -9.03 -1.98 4.26
C ALA A 137 -10.25 -2.84 4.65
N SER A 138 -11.29 -2.23 5.22
CA SER A 138 -12.55 -2.93 5.52
C SER A 138 -13.23 -3.42 4.24
N GLY A 139 -13.36 -2.55 3.22
CA GLY A 139 -13.91 -2.89 1.92
C GLY A 139 -13.13 -4.02 1.23
N ALA A 140 -11.80 -3.92 1.20
CA ALA A 140 -10.91 -4.94 0.65
C ALA A 140 -11.07 -6.29 1.37
N ALA A 141 -11.17 -6.27 2.71
CA ALA A 141 -11.36 -7.50 3.50
C ALA A 141 -12.76 -8.12 3.24
N ILE A 142 -13.83 -7.32 3.13
CA ILE A 142 -15.17 -7.78 2.75
C ILE A 142 -15.10 -8.47 1.38
N SER A 143 -14.54 -7.79 0.38
CA SER A 143 -14.42 -8.30 -0.99
C SER A 143 -13.59 -9.58 -1.07
N SER A 144 -12.45 -9.64 -0.39
CA SER A 144 -11.59 -10.83 -0.34
C SER A 144 -12.32 -12.05 0.22
N ASN A 145 -13.08 -11.88 1.31
CA ASN A 145 -13.82 -12.96 1.95
C ASN A 145 -15.04 -13.40 1.13
N LEU A 146 -15.76 -12.49 0.49
CA LEU A 146 -16.78 -12.82 -0.50
C LEU A 146 -16.19 -13.60 -1.67
N GLY A 147 -15.04 -13.15 -2.21
CA GLY A 147 -14.33 -13.86 -3.27
C GLY A 147 -13.94 -15.29 -2.89
N ARG A 148 -13.56 -15.52 -1.64
CA ARG A 148 -13.30 -16.88 -1.10
C ARG A 148 -14.58 -17.72 -0.98
N ALA A 149 -15.66 -17.13 -0.45
CA ALA A 149 -16.94 -17.80 -0.30
C ALA A 149 -17.49 -18.28 -1.65
N PHE A 150 -17.40 -17.44 -2.69
CA PHE A 150 -17.82 -17.75 -4.06
C PHE A 150 -16.76 -18.50 -4.89
N ARG A 151 -15.64 -18.91 -4.30
CA ARG A 151 -14.54 -19.65 -4.95
C ARG A 151 -14.02 -18.96 -6.22
N ILE A 152 -13.87 -17.65 -6.15
CA ILE A 152 -13.37 -16.82 -7.25
C ILE A 152 -11.84 -17.00 -7.34
N ASN A 153 -11.29 -17.05 -8.57
CA ASN A 153 -9.86 -17.14 -8.80
C ASN A 153 -9.10 -15.91 -8.27
N ALA A 154 -7.78 -16.02 -8.13
CA ALA A 154 -6.96 -14.95 -7.54
C ALA A 154 -7.04 -13.64 -8.32
N LYS A 155 -6.99 -13.69 -9.66
CA LYS A 155 -7.05 -12.52 -10.52
C LYS A 155 -8.35 -11.73 -10.36
N THR A 156 -9.50 -12.42 -10.48
CA THR A 156 -10.82 -11.78 -10.30
C THR A 156 -10.99 -11.29 -8.86
N ARG A 157 -10.45 -12.00 -7.86
CA ARG A 157 -10.48 -11.56 -6.46
C ARG A 157 -9.68 -10.28 -6.26
N SER A 158 -8.49 -10.15 -6.85
CA SER A 158 -7.70 -8.92 -6.83
C SER A 158 -8.44 -7.75 -7.46
N LEU A 159 -9.10 -7.98 -8.61
CA LEU A 159 -9.96 -6.96 -9.24
C LEU A 159 -11.11 -6.54 -8.32
N LEU A 160 -11.80 -7.49 -7.67
CA LEU A 160 -12.90 -7.17 -6.76
C LEU A 160 -12.43 -6.45 -5.49
N ILE A 161 -11.19 -6.72 -5.00
CA ILE A 161 -10.57 -5.95 -3.91
C ILE A 161 -10.38 -4.50 -4.34
N ALA A 162 -9.89 -4.25 -5.55
CA ALA A 162 -9.75 -2.91 -6.09
C ALA A 162 -11.12 -2.22 -6.29
N CYS A 163 -12.14 -2.96 -6.75
CA CYS A 163 -13.52 -2.49 -6.83
C CYS A 163 -14.06 -2.04 -5.47
N ALA A 164 -13.83 -2.85 -4.41
CA ALA A 164 -14.23 -2.48 -3.05
C ALA A 164 -13.49 -1.23 -2.55
N SER A 165 -12.22 -1.13 -2.87
CA SER A 165 -11.41 0.05 -2.52
C SER A 165 -11.91 1.31 -3.22
N ALA A 166 -12.21 1.23 -4.53
CA ALA A 166 -12.83 2.32 -5.27
C ALA A 166 -14.20 2.70 -4.69
N GLY A 167 -15.05 1.71 -4.35
CA GLY A 167 -16.33 1.96 -3.71
C GLY A 167 -16.21 2.65 -2.34
N ALA A 168 -15.23 2.26 -1.53
CA ALA A 168 -14.96 2.88 -0.23
C ALA A 168 -14.51 4.34 -0.37
N ILE A 169 -13.57 4.61 -1.29
CA ILE A 169 -13.05 5.97 -1.55
C ILE A 169 -14.14 6.87 -2.10
N SER A 170 -14.88 6.35 -3.10
CA SER A 170 -16.01 7.05 -3.70
C SER A 170 -17.07 7.42 -2.68
N SER A 171 -17.34 6.54 -1.71
CA SER A 171 -18.26 6.81 -0.60
C SER A 171 -17.76 7.89 0.35
N ILE A 172 -16.44 7.93 0.65
CA ILE A 172 -15.88 8.92 1.58
C ILE A 172 -15.87 10.31 0.98
N PHE A 173 -15.38 10.43 -0.26
CA PHE A 173 -15.15 11.72 -0.90
C PHE A 173 -16.24 12.14 -1.87
N GLN A 174 -17.21 11.28 -2.14
CA GLN A 174 -18.22 11.47 -3.20
C GLN A 174 -17.60 11.71 -4.59
N SER A 175 -16.44 11.08 -4.84
CA SER A 175 -15.58 11.29 -6.01
C SER A 175 -15.35 9.96 -6.74
N PRO A 176 -16.26 9.55 -7.65
CA PRO A 176 -16.21 8.24 -8.29
C PRO A 176 -15.04 8.08 -9.28
N ILE A 177 -14.67 9.11 -10.03
CA ILE A 177 -13.57 9.03 -11.00
C ILE A 177 -12.23 8.94 -10.28
N ALA A 178 -12.00 9.81 -9.31
CA ALA A 178 -10.79 9.78 -8.48
C ALA A 178 -10.61 8.45 -7.77
N ALA A 179 -11.70 7.83 -7.32
CA ALA A 179 -11.67 6.52 -6.67
C ALA A 179 -11.20 5.40 -7.61
N ILE A 180 -11.63 5.41 -8.87
CA ILE A 180 -11.17 4.48 -9.90
C ILE A 180 -9.67 4.69 -10.17
N ILE A 181 -9.25 5.93 -10.35
CA ILE A 181 -7.87 6.29 -10.63
C ILE A 181 -6.96 5.90 -9.46
N PHE A 182 -7.40 6.14 -8.21
CA PHE A 182 -6.68 5.68 -7.02
C PHE A 182 -6.45 4.16 -7.04
N ALA A 183 -7.50 3.40 -7.35
CA ALA A 183 -7.39 1.94 -7.41
C ALA A 183 -6.37 1.48 -8.46
N VAL A 184 -6.26 2.21 -9.57
CA VAL A 184 -5.30 1.93 -10.63
C VAL A 184 -3.88 2.34 -10.25
N GLU A 185 -3.68 3.59 -9.77
CA GLU A 185 -2.35 4.11 -9.44
C GLU A 185 -1.75 3.41 -8.21
N VAL A 186 -2.52 3.23 -7.14
CA VAL A 186 -1.99 2.71 -5.86
C VAL A 186 -1.86 1.19 -5.87
N PHE A 187 -2.80 0.46 -6.51
CA PHE A 187 -2.70 -1.01 -6.57
C PHE A 187 -2.01 -1.52 -7.84
N SER A 188 -1.47 -0.62 -8.67
CA SER A 188 -0.76 -0.95 -9.92
C SER A 188 -1.56 -1.89 -10.83
N LEU A 189 -2.85 -1.60 -11.00
CA LEU A 189 -3.73 -2.38 -11.86
C LEU A 189 -3.60 -1.96 -13.32
N ASP A 190 -3.62 -2.93 -14.22
CA ASP A 190 -3.71 -2.64 -15.65
C ASP A 190 -5.09 -2.06 -16.01
N LEU A 191 -5.10 -0.87 -16.62
CA LEU A 191 -6.29 -0.27 -17.21
C LEU A 191 -6.67 -1.01 -18.50
N THR A 192 -7.46 -2.06 -18.35
CA THR A 192 -8.06 -2.76 -19.48
C THR A 192 -9.57 -2.52 -19.48
N MET A 193 -10.24 -2.64 -20.63
CA MET A 193 -11.71 -2.56 -20.71
C MET A 193 -12.39 -3.58 -19.79
N LEU A 194 -11.71 -4.68 -19.46
CA LEU A 194 -12.22 -5.69 -18.55
C LEU A 194 -12.15 -5.27 -17.06
N SER A 195 -11.26 -4.35 -16.71
CA SER A 195 -11.12 -3.85 -15.33
C SER A 195 -11.85 -2.52 -15.09
N VAL A 196 -11.93 -1.65 -16.08
CA VAL A 196 -12.52 -0.31 -15.95
C VAL A 196 -14.02 -0.38 -15.62
N LEU A 197 -14.80 -1.20 -16.33
CA LEU A 197 -16.25 -1.27 -16.11
C LEU A 197 -16.62 -1.82 -14.71
N PRO A 198 -16.01 -2.91 -14.20
CA PRO A 198 -16.19 -3.32 -12.81
C PRO A 198 -15.87 -2.24 -11.77
N LEU A 199 -14.76 -1.50 -11.97
CA LEU A 199 -14.35 -0.41 -11.09
C LEU A 199 -15.38 0.73 -11.11
N LEU A 200 -15.87 1.10 -12.29
CA LEU A 200 -16.90 2.12 -12.46
C LEU A 200 -18.20 1.74 -11.73
N LEU A 201 -18.67 0.51 -11.93
CA LEU A 201 -19.88 0.01 -11.26
C LEU A 201 -19.75 0.00 -9.74
N ALA A 202 -18.60 -0.42 -9.22
CA ALA A 202 -18.34 -0.43 -7.78
C ALA A 202 -18.25 0.99 -7.20
N SER A 203 -17.58 1.90 -7.91
CA SER A 203 -17.43 3.29 -7.51
C SER A 203 -18.77 4.02 -7.46
N ILE A 204 -19.60 3.87 -8.51
CA ILE A 204 -20.98 4.43 -8.53
C ILE A 204 -21.81 3.83 -7.39
N SER A 205 -21.76 2.53 -7.17
CA SER A 205 -22.50 1.89 -6.07
C SER A 205 -22.07 2.41 -4.70
N GLY A 206 -20.77 2.68 -4.52
CA GLY A 206 -20.22 3.27 -3.30
C GLY A 206 -20.73 4.69 -3.05
N VAL A 207 -20.70 5.57 -4.06
CA VAL A 207 -21.17 6.95 -3.90
C VAL A 207 -22.68 7.01 -3.69
N LEU A 208 -23.44 6.18 -4.40
CA LEU A 208 -24.91 6.11 -4.19
C LEU A 208 -25.25 5.66 -2.78
N THR A 209 -24.47 4.74 -2.20
CA THR A 209 -24.63 4.35 -0.79
C THR A 209 -24.37 5.54 0.13
N SER A 210 -23.34 6.35 -0.13
CA SER A 210 -23.07 7.57 0.64
C SER A 210 -24.21 8.57 0.53
N TYR A 211 -24.70 8.85 -0.66
CA TYR A 211 -25.82 9.78 -0.88
C TYR A 211 -27.09 9.34 -0.14
N PHE A 212 -27.38 8.05 -0.14
CA PHE A 212 -28.57 7.52 0.53
C PHE A 212 -28.53 7.71 2.05
N PHE A 213 -27.38 7.50 2.69
CA PHE A 213 -27.26 7.54 4.15
C PHE A 213 -26.78 8.88 4.73
N MET A 214 -26.03 9.68 3.97
CA MET A 214 -25.39 10.91 4.44
C MET A 214 -25.89 12.16 3.69
N GLY A 215 -26.74 11.98 2.68
CA GLY A 215 -27.18 13.08 1.83
C GLY A 215 -26.13 13.52 0.81
N ASN A 216 -26.45 14.59 0.10
CA ASN A 216 -25.63 15.16 -0.98
C ASN A 216 -24.84 16.38 -0.50
N GLU A 217 -24.41 16.41 0.77
CA GLU A 217 -23.58 17.49 1.28
C GLU A 217 -22.18 17.39 0.71
N VAL A 218 -21.72 18.48 0.08
CA VAL A 218 -20.36 18.59 -0.45
C VAL A 218 -19.35 18.60 0.71
N LEU A 219 -18.34 17.74 0.62
CA LEU A 219 -17.34 17.59 1.69
C LEU A 219 -16.54 18.87 1.93
N PHE A 220 -16.21 19.58 0.85
CA PHE A 220 -15.55 20.88 0.91
C PHE A 220 -16.46 21.98 0.31
N LYS A 221 -16.77 22.98 1.12
CA LYS A 221 -17.52 24.14 0.70
C LYS A 221 -16.59 25.08 -0.07
N PHE A 222 -16.56 24.94 -1.37
CA PHE A 222 -15.76 25.76 -2.26
C PHE A 222 -16.66 26.52 -3.23
N SER A 223 -16.42 27.82 -3.36
CA SER A 223 -16.92 28.65 -4.45
C SER A 223 -15.73 29.23 -5.20
N LEU A 224 -15.67 29.04 -6.52
CA LEU A 224 -14.62 29.63 -7.32
C LEU A 224 -14.77 31.16 -7.30
N ILE A 225 -13.84 31.83 -6.64
CA ILE A 225 -13.84 33.30 -6.56
C ILE A 225 -13.04 33.92 -7.72
N GLN A 226 -11.99 33.23 -8.14
CA GLN A 226 -11.08 33.67 -9.20
C GLN A 226 -10.74 32.52 -10.13
N SER A 227 -10.94 32.69 -11.45
CA SER A 227 -10.48 31.78 -12.48
C SER A 227 -8.96 31.76 -12.58
N PHE A 228 -8.43 30.67 -13.19
CA PHE A 228 -7.00 30.56 -13.47
C PHE A 228 -6.53 31.69 -14.41
N GLU A 229 -5.46 32.37 -14.04
CA GLU A 229 -4.76 33.33 -14.88
C GLU A 229 -3.33 32.84 -15.21
N ILE A 230 -2.90 32.99 -16.46
CA ILE A 230 -1.59 32.50 -16.93
C ILE A 230 -0.43 33.15 -16.13
N LYS A 231 -0.59 34.41 -15.69
CA LYS A 231 0.41 35.11 -14.88
C LYS A 231 0.74 34.42 -13.57
N ASP A 232 -0.19 33.60 -13.03
CA ASP A 232 -0.03 32.90 -11.75
C ASP A 232 0.73 31.60 -11.90
N THR A 233 1.04 31.18 -13.13
CA THR A 233 1.70 29.87 -13.42
C THR A 233 3.01 29.70 -12.67
N LEU A 234 3.82 30.77 -12.56
CA LEU A 234 5.08 30.73 -11.82
C LEU A 234 4.87 30.36 -10.35
N PHE A 235 3.82 30.89 -9.72
CA PHE A 235 3.51 30.61 -8.33
C PHE A 235 3.02 29.17 -8.12
N TYR A 236 2.32 28.58 -9.10
CA TYR A 236 1.93 27.16 -9.06
C TYR A 236 3.14 26.23 -9.25
N ILE A 237 4.14 26.62 -10.04
CA ILE A 237 5.43 25.90 -10.15
C ILE A 237 6.15 25.93 -8.79
N LEU A 238 6.23 27.11 -8.15
CA LEU A 238 6.83 27.27 -6.83
C LEU A 238 6.07 26.46 -5.75
N LEU A 239 4.74 26.44 -5.81
CA LEU A 239 3.92 25.61 -4.92
C LEU A 239 4.19 24.12 -5.15
N GLY A 240 4.37 23.69 -6.40
CA GLY A 240 4.77 22.33 -6.75
C GLY A 240 6.12 21.92 -6.14
N ALA A 241 7.10 22.81 -6.21
CA ALA A 241 8.40 22.62 -5.56
C ALA A 241 8.27 22.57 -4.02
N GLY A 242 7.48 23.48 -3.44
CA GLY A 242 7.20 23.53 -2.01
C GLY A 242 6.52 22.25 -1.51
N THR A 243 5.51 21.74 -2.24
CA THR A 243 4.83 20.50 -1.91
C THR A 243 5.72 19.26 -2.12
N ALA A 244 6.66 19.29 -3.10
CA ALA A 244 7.68 18.25 -3.24
C ALA A 244 8.57 18.16 -2.00
N ILE A 245 9.09 19.29 -1.52
CA ILE A 245 9.91 19.38 -0.30
C ILE A 245 9.12 18.88 0.92
N ALA A 246 7.87 19.35 1.07
CA ALA A 246 6.99 18.94 2.17
C ALA A 246 6.67 17.44 2.13
N SER A 247 6.54 16.83 0.94
CA SER A 247 6.30 15.40 0.80
C SER A 247 7.52 14.54 1.15
N VAL A 248 8.75 15.02 0.84
CA VAL A 248 10.01 14.41 1.33
C VAL A 248 10.09 14.49 2.85
N TYR A 249 9.81 15.68 3.41
CA TYR A 249 9.74 15.89 4.86
C TYR A 249 8.76 14.91 5.51
N PHE A 250 7.52 14.83 5.00
CA PHE A 250 6.48 13.93 5.51
C PHE A 250 6.97 12.49 5.59
N THR A 251 7.56 12.00 4.50
CA THR A 251 8.04 10.62 4.42
C THR A 251 9.22 10.36 5.37
N ARG A 252 10.16 11.30 5.48
CA ARG A 252 11.29 11.20 6.43
C ARG A 252 10.80 11.20 7.88
N MET A 253 9.87 12.09 8.22
CA MET A 253 9.27 12.16 9.56
C MET A 253 8.52 10.88 9.88
N TYR A 254 7.75 10.32 8.93
CA TYR A 254 7.04 9.06 9.11
C TYR A 254 7.97 7.93 9.54
N PHE A 255 9.00 7.64 8.76
CA PHE A 255 9.95 6.57 9.09
C PHE A 255 10.82 6.90 10.30
N GLY A 256 11.19 8.16 10.48
CA GLY A 256 11.99 8.62 11.62
C GLY A 256 11.28 8.40 12.96
N ILE A 257 10.01 8.80 13.06
CA ILE A 257 9.21 8.62 14.28
C ILE A 257 8.90 7.13 14.52
N ILE A 258 8.55 6.36 13.49
CA ILE A 258 8.34 4.92 13.65
C ILE A 258 9.61 4.26 14.22
N LYS A 259 10.79 4.59 13.66
CA LYS A 259 12.09 4.10 14.16
C LYS A 259 12.37 4.55 15.60
N LEU A 260 11.98 5.77 15.97
CA LEU A 260 12.11 6.28 17.35
C LEU A 260 11.29 5.47 18.35
N PHE A 261 10.14 4.91 17.91
CA PHE A 261 9.27 4.08 18.75
C PHE A 261 9.65 2.59 18.75
N GLU A 262 10.55 2.13 17.89
CA GLU A 262 10.99 0.71 17.85
C GLU A 262 11.60 0.22 19.17
N PRO A 263 12.49 0.97 19.85
CA PRO A 263 13.09 0.54 21.11
C PRO A 263 12.05 0.33 22.24
N LEU A 264 10.89 0.97 22.14
CA LEU A 264 9.79 0.80 23.11
C LEU A 264 9.10 -0.55 22.86
N LYS A 265 9.63 -1.64 23.40
CA LYS A 265 9.11 -3.01 23.17
C LYS A 265 7.66 -3.21 23.68
N SER A 266 7.27 -2.52 24.75
CA SER A 266 5.95 -2.68 25.36
C SER A 266 4.92 -1.75 24.71
N PRO A 267 3.77 -2.29 24.23
CA PRO A 267 2.67 -1.46 23.72
C PRO A 267 2.16 -0.40 24.70
N LYS A 268 2.23 -0.68 26.01
CA LYS A 268 1.82 0.27 27.05
C LYS A 268 2.71 1.52 27.08
N TYR A 269 4.03 1.35 26.96
CA TYR A 269 4.96 2.48 26.92
C TYR A 269 4.82 3.28 25.61
N LYS A 270 4.59 2.60 24.47
CA LYS A 270 4.29 3.29 23.20
C LYS A 270 3.05 4.17 23.32
N LEU A 271 1.98 3.63 23.91
CA LEU A 271 0.73 4.36 24.16
C LEU A 271 0.97 5.57 25.08
N LEU A 272 1.68 5.37 26.20
CA LEU A 272 1.88 6.45 27.17
C LEU A 272 2.70 7.60 26.58
N VAL A 273 3.87 7.27 26.00
CA VAL A 273 4.76 8.27 25.40
C VAL A 273 4.07 8.98 24.22
N GLY A 274 3.46 8.21 23.33
CA GLY A 274 2.77 8.76 22.16
C GLY A 274 1.51 9.54 22.53
N GLY A 275 0.71 9.03 23.47
CA GLY A 275 -0.50 9.70 23.94
C GLY A 275 -0.19 11.05 24.60
N ILE A 276 0.83 11.12 25.44
CA ILE A 276 1.28 12.38 26.06
C ILE A 276 1.80 13.34 24.98
N ALA A 277 2.62 12.85 24.05
CA ALA A 277 3.15 13.69 22.97
C ALA A 277 2.04 14.28 22.09
N ILE A 278 1.05 13.46 21.71
CA ILE A 278 -0.11 13.94 20.93
C ILE A 278 -0.93 14.91 21.76
N GLY A 279 -1.21 14.59 23.03
CA GLY A 279 -1.96 15.46 23.92
C GLY A 279 -1.33 16.85 24.08
N ILE A 280 -0.01 16.93 24.22
CA ILE A 280 0.73 18.20 24.25
C ILE A 280 0.56 18.95 22.92
N MET A 281 0.75 18.27 21.79
CA MET A 281 0.60 18.90 20.47
C MET A 281 -0.81 19.44 20.25
N LEU A 282 -1.84 18.68 20.61
CA LEU A 282 -3.24 19.11 20.47
C LEU A 282 -3.63 20.24 21.42
N TYR A 283 -3.04 20.29 22.61
CA TYR A 283 -3.26 21.38 23.55
C TYR A 283 -2.77 22.73 23.01
N PHE A 284 -1.59 22.73 22.34
CA PHE A 284 -1.04 23.95 21.73
C PHE A 284 -1.57 24.24 20.34
N ILE A 285 -1.92 23.20 19.57
CA ILE A 285 -2.34 23.29 18.16
C ILE A 285 -3.62 22.44 17.97
N PRO A 286 -4.78 22.90 18.46
CA PRO A 286 -6.06 22.19 18.32
C PRO A 286 -6.44 21.77 16.89
N PRO A 287 -6.09 22.49 15.80
CA PRO A 287 -6.37 22.07 14.42
C PRO A 287 -5.72 20.73 14.02
N LEU A 288 -4.79 20.19 14.81
CA LEU A 288 -4.25 18.84 14.59
C LEU A 288 -5.24 17.73 14.99
N TYR A 289 -6.33 18.03 15.70
CA TYR A 289 -7.33 17.08 16.18
C TYR A 289 -8.02 16.35 15.00
N GLY A 290 -8.10 15.03 15.10
CA GLY A 290 -8.85 14.19 14.19
C GLY A 290 -8.44 14.32 12.70
N GLU A 291 -9.42 14.27 11.82
CA GLU A 291 -9.20 14.35 10.37
C GLU A 291 -8.84 15.76 9.90
N GLY A 292 -9.45 16.81 10.45
CA GLY A 292 -9.17 18.21 10.12
C GLY A 292 -10.00 18.78 8.96
N PHE A 293 -11.14 18.19 8.59
CA PHE A 293 -12.02 18.74 7.54
C PHE A 293 -12.54 20.16 7.86
N GLY A 294 -12.88 20.40 9.13
CA GLY A 294 -13.31 21.74 9.56
C GLY A 294 -12.23 22.79 9.35
N PHE A 295 -10.97 22.47 9.62
CA PHE A 295 -9.82 23.34 9.36
C PHE A 295 -9.70 23.69 7.86
N ILE A 296 -9.80 22.67 6.98
CA ILE A 296 -9.73 22.88 5.53
C ILE A 296 -10.88 23.77 5.06
N ASN A 297 -12.13 23.51 5.50
CA ASN A 297 -13.30 24.31 5.10
C ASN A 297 -13.16 25.77 5.53
N ASN A 298 -12.71 26.03 6.75
CA ASN A 298 -12.47 27.40 7.22
C ASN A 298 -11.40 28.13 6.39
N LEU A 299 -10.35 27.44 5.94
CA LEU A 299 -9.35 28.03 5.02
C LEU A 299 -9.93 28.31 3.64
N LEU A 300 -10.79 27.44 3.12
CA LEU A 300 -11.44 27.64 1.82
C LEU A 300 -12.43 28.80 1.83
N GLU A 301 -13.09 29.03 2.96
CA GLU A 301 -13.98 30.17 3.19
C GLU A 301 -13.20 31.47 3.50
N GLY A 302 -11.86 31.44 3.56
CA GLY A 302 -11.01 32.59 3.90
C GLY A 302 -11.02 32.96 5.39
N ASN A 303 -11.64 32.14 6.22
CA ASN A 303 -11.77 32.39 7.65
C ASN A 303 -10.63 31.76 8.45
N HIS A 304 -9.45 32.38 8.36
CA HIS A 304 -8.26 31.89 9.09
C HIS A 304 -8.42 32.01 10.61
N SER A 305 -9.26 32.93 11.12
CA SER A 305 -9.53 33.06 12.55
C SER A 305 -10.28 31.85 13.08
N ALA A 306 -11.28 31.35 12.36
CA ALA A 306 -12.00 30.12 12.71
C ALA A 306 -11.12 28.87 12.52
N ALA A 307 -10.26 28.86 11.48
CA ALA A 307 -9.33 27.76 11.23
C ALA A 307 -8.30 27.57 12.37
N LEU A 308 -7.83 28.68 12.95
CA LEU A 308 -6.80 28.71 13.99
C LEU A 308 -7.36 28.95 15.40
N GLY A 309 -8.67 29.13 15.52
CA GLY A 309 -9.33 29.40 16.81
C GLY A 309 -9.05 28.36 17.89
N GLN A 310 -9.19 28.76 19.17
CA GLN A 310 -8.90 27.96 20.35
C GLN A 310 -7.40 27.64 20.58
N THR A 311 -6.49 28.32 19.86
CA THR A 311 -5.06 28.22 20.18
C THR A 311 -4.70 29.19 21.31
N PRO A 312 -3.64 28.92 22.10
CA PRO A 312 -3.11 29.89 23.07
C PRO A 312 -2.66 31.22 22.42
N PHE A 313 -2.58 31.27 21.11
CA PHE A 313 -2.12 32.39 20.29
C PHE A 313 -3.25 33.26 19.72
N ASP A 314 -4.50 33.00 20.08
CA ASP A 314 -5.69 33.70 19.56
C ASP A 314 -5.59 35.23 19.63
N LYS A 315 -4.96 35.75 20.67
CA LYS A 315 -4.73 37.19 20.85
C LYS A 315 -3.87 37.82 19.74
N TYR A 316 -3.07 37.04 19.03
CA TYR A 316 -2.10 37.49 18.05
C TYR A 316 -2.53 37.24 16.59
N ILE A 317 -3.69 36.60 16.37
CA ILE A 317 -4.21 36.23 15.03
C ILE A 317 -4.51 37.48 14.14
N SER A 318 -4.66 38.67 14.74
CA SER A 318 -4.76 39.93 13.98
C SER A 318 -3.51 40.25 13.14
N ASN A 319 -2.34 39.70 13.50
CA ASN A 319 -1.11 39.86 12.74
C ASN A 319 -0.99 38.73 11.71
N ILE A 320 -0.97 39.09 10.42
CA ILE A 320 -0.91 38.11 9.32
C ILE A 320 0.35 37.22 9.37
N TRP A 321 1.48 37.74 9.85
CA TRP A 321 2.71 36.95 9.98
C TRP A 321 2.62 35.88 11.05
N VAL A 322 1.84 36.12 12.12
CA VAL A 322 1.55 35.11 13.13
C VAL A 322 0.64 34.04 12.55
N VAL A 323 -0.36 34.41 11.74
CA VAL A 323 -1.21 33.45 11.02
C VAL A 323 -0.37 32.57 10.10
N ILE A 324 0.54 33.17 9.31
CA ILE A 324 1.47 32.43 8.43
C ILE A 324 2.33 31.45 9.24
N ALA A 325 2.90 31.88 10.35
CA ALA A 325 3.73 31.05 11.20
C ALA A 325 2.95 29.87 11.81
N LEU A 326 1.70 30.09 12.27
CA LEU A 326 0.84 29.05 12.80
C LEU A 326 0.43 28.03 11.72
N LEU A 327 0.04 28.47 10.54
CA LEU A 327 -0.28 27.59 9.41
C LEU A 327 0.93 26.78 8.96
N PHE A 328 2.12 27.39 8.92
CA PHE A 328 3.37 26.67 8.64
C PHE A 328 3.68 25.65 9.76
N GLY A 329 3.42 26.01 11.02
CA GLY A 329 3.48 25.11 12.15
C GLY A 329 2.56 23.89 11.97
N ILE A 330 1.30 24.09 11.53
CA ILE A 330 0.38 22.99 11.23
C ILE A 330 0.94 22.10 10.13
N THR A 331 1.51 22.67 9.08
CA THR A 331 2.17 21.91 7.99
C THR A 331 3.26 20.98 8.55
N ILE A 332 4.04 21.41 9.52
CA ILE A 332 5.09 20.59 10.15
C ILE A 332 4.49 19.58 11.13
N PHE A 333 3.71 20.05 12.10
CA PHE A 333 3.28 19.22 13.22
C PHE A 333 2.19 18.21 12.88
N LYS A 334 1.42 18.39 11.78
CA LYS A 334 0.43 17.38 11.34
C LYS A 334 1.10 16.06 10.97
N ALA A 335 2.27 16.07 10.29
CA ALA A 335 3.03 14.87 9.99
C ALA A 335 3.52 14.18 11.28
N VAL A 336 4.01 14.97 12.23
CA VAL A 336 4.51 14.48 13.53
C VAL A 336 3.36 13.86 14.34
N ALA A 337 2.25 14.57 14.49
CA ALA A 337 1.09 14.11 15.27
C ALA A 337 0.47 12.84 14.67
N MET A 338 0.32 12.81 13.34
CA MET A 338 -0.18 11.65 12.59
C MET A 338 0.71 10.43 12.83
N THR A 339 2.01 10.58 12.61
CA THR A 339 2.94 9.44 12.76
C THR A 339 3.05 8.98 14.20
N THR A 340 3.05 9.90 15.16
CA THR A 340 3.05 9.57 16.60
C THR A 340 1.78 8.80 16.97
N THR A 341 0.61 9.18 16.42
CA THR A 341 -0.65 8.45 16.64
C THR A 341 -0.53 7.00 16.15
N LEU A 342 0.01 6.76 14.95
CA LEU A 342 0.21 5.41 14.41
C LEU A 342 1.26 4.62 15.21
N ALA A 343 2.39 5.24 15.55
CA ALA A 343 3.47 4.62 16.32
C ALA A 343 3.06 4.25 17.75
N ALA A 344 2.14 5.01 18.34
CA ALA A 344 1.53 4.75 19.65
C ALA A 344 0.53 3.59 19.65
N GLY A 345 0.16 3.08 18.46
CA GLY A 345 -0.79 1.97 18.28
C GLY A 345 -2.19 2.42 17.85
N GLY A 346 -2.39 3.68 17.50
CA GLY A 346 -3.63 4.18 16.89
C GLY A 346 -3.84 3.59 15.49
N VAL A 347 -5.09 3.57 15.05
CA VAL A 347 -5.51 3.04 13.75
C VAL A 347 -6.04 4.17 12.88
N GLY A 348 -5.49 4.31 11.68
CA GLY A 348 -5.90 5.36 10.75
C GLY A 348 -5.06 5.36 9.46
N GLY A 349 -5.37 6.31 8.58
CA GLY A 349 -4.69 6.52 7.30
C GLY A 349 -3.90 7.82 7.26
N ILE A 350 -2.93 7.87 6.35
CA ILE A 350 -2.07 9.04 6.12
C ILE A 350 -2.68 10.04 5.12
N PHE A 351 -3.70 9.64 4.37
CA PHE A 351 -4.24 10.39 3.23
C PHE A 351 -4.81 11.75 3.65
N ILE A 352 -5.75 11.77 4.62
CA ILE A 352 -6.38 13.02 5.06
C ILE A 352 -5.39 13.96 5.77
N PRO A 353 -4.48 13.50 6.63
CA PRO A 353 -3.38 14.33 7.10
C PRO A 353 -2.55 15.02 5.99
N THR A 354 -2.35 14.35 4.84
CA THR A 354 -1.68 15.01 3.69
C THR A 354 -2.53 16.13 3.09
N LEU A 355 -3.86 15.97 3.05
CA LEU A 355 -4.76 17.06 2.62
C LEU A 355 -4.64 18.28 3.54
N VAL A 356 -4.66 18.08 4.85
CA VAL A 356 -4.52 19.17 5.84
C VAL A 356 -3.18 19.88 5.71
N MET A 357 -2.08 19.13 5.58
CA MET A 357 -0.77 19.74 5.37
C MET A 357 -0.69 20.53 4.06
N GLY A 358 -1.24 19.96 2.98
CA GLY A 358 -1.25 20.60 1.67
C GLY A 358 -2.08 21.88 1.66
N SER A 359 -3.25 21.86 2.31
CA SER A 359 -4.11 23.03 2.45
C SER A 359 -3.43 24.17 3.22
N ALA A 360 -2.79 23.83 4.34
CA ALA A 360 -2.04 24.80 5.13
C ALA A 360 -0.86 25.39 4.35
N LEU A 361 -0.05 24.54 3.68
CA LEU A 361 1.11 24.99 2.88
C LEU A 361 0.68 25.88 1.71
N GLY A 362 -0.38 25.50 0.98
CA GLY A 362 -0.92 26.31 -0.11
C GLY A 362 -1.39 27.67 0.38
N ASN A 363 -2.13 27.70 1.48
CA ASN A 363 -2.61 28.94 2.09
C ASN A 363 -1.45 29.84 2.60
N VAL A 364 -0.43 29.25 3.25
CA VAL A 364 0.80 29.95 3.64
C VAL A 364 1.43 30.63 2.44
N MET A 365 1.59 29.90 1.33
CA MET A 365 2.24 30.45 0.14
C MET A 365 1.45 31.60 -0.46
N ALA A 366 0.14 31.48 -0.57
CA ALA A 366 -0.71 32.57 -1.04
C ALA A 366 -0.61 33.82 -0.14
N LYS A 367 -0.68 33.62 1.19
CA LYS A 367 -0.54 34.74 2.14
C LYS A 367 0.83 35.41 2.08
N VAL A 368 1.90 34.66 1.90
CA VAL A 368 3.26 35.21 1.72
C VAL A 368 3.32 36.02 0.43
N ILE A 369 2.79 35.52 -0.69
CA ILE A 369 2.75 36.26 -1.97
C ILE A 369 1.95 37.54 -1.82
N ASN A 370 0.73 37.47 -1.27
CA ASN A 370 -0.17 38.61 -1.12
C ASN A 370 0.39 39.71 -0.19
N ASN A 371 1.23 39.32 0.79
CA ASN A 371 1.82 40.26 1.76
C ASN A 371 3.31 40.55 1.50
N SER A 372 3.86 40.13 0.36
CA SER A 372 5.28 40.34 0.00
C SER A 372 5.63 41.78 -0.38
N GLY A 373 4.65 42.65 -0.62
CA GLY A 373 4.85 44.00 -1.12
C GLY A 373 5.19 44.10 -2.62
N LEU A 374 5.18 42.97 -3.34
CA LEU A 374 5.55 42.90 -4.77
C LEU A 374 4.36 43.22 -5.71
N GLY A 375 3.19 43.56 -5.17
CA GLY A 375 2.01 43.90 -5.95
C GLY A 375 1.28 42.70 -6.60
N PHE A 376 1.62 41.48 -6.23
CA PHE A 376 0.89 40.29 -6.66
C PHE A 376 -0.27 39.98 -5.71
N ALA A 377 -1.40 39.54 -6.29
CA ALA A 377 -2.56 39.10 -5.55
C ALA A 377 -3.02 37.76 -6.13
N VAL A 378 -2.98 36.70 -5.30
CA VAL A 378 -3.41 35.34 -5.67
C VAL A 378 -4.52 34.85 -4.75
N SER A 379 -5.39 33.95 -5.25
CA SER A 379 -6.49 33.39 -4.47
C SER A 379 -5.99 32.42 -3.40
N GLU A 380 -6.22 32.74 -2.14
CA GLU A 380 -5.88 31.85 -1.01
C GLU A 380 -6.61 30.50 -1.08
N SER A 381 -7.89 30.51 -1.48
CA SER A 381 -8.70 29.29 -1.63
C SER A 381 -8.18 28.39 -2.75
N ASN A 382 -7.81 28.95 -3.91
CA ASN A 382 -7.23 28.18 -5.01
C ASN A 382 -5.91 27.55 -4.60
N PHE A 383 -5.01 28.32 -3.98
CA PHE A 383 -3.72 27.79 -3.49
C PHE A 383 -3.88 26.72 -2.41
N THR A 384 -4.90 26.85 -1.55
CA THR A 384 -5.26 25.83 -0.56
C THR A 384 -5.60 24.51 -1.23
N LEU A 385 -6.47 24.50 -2.25
CA LEU A 385 -6.86 23.31 -3.01
C LEU A 385 -5.69 22.72 -3.82
N ILE A 386 -4.95 23.56 -4.51
CA ILE A 386 -3.83 23.12 -5.34
C ILE A 386 -2.70 22.56 -4.48
N GLY A 387 -2.47 23.15 -3.30
CA GLY A 387 -1.52 22.63 -2.31
C GLY A 387 -1.92 21.25 -1.79
N MET A 388 -3.23 20.99 -1.59
CA MET A 388 -3.74 19.65 -1.25
C MET A 388 -3.38 18.63 -2.32
N ALA A 389 -3.65 18.95 -3.60
CA ALA A 389 -3.32 18.06 -4.72
C ALA A 389 -1.81 17.79 -4.82
N GLY A 390 -1.00 18.85 -4.73
CA GLY A 390 0.46 18.73 -4.79
C GLY A 390 1.02 17.82 -3.72
N LEU A 391 0.55 17.94 -2.47
CA LEU A 391 1.06 17.12 -1.39
C LEU A 391 0.63 15.65 -1.50
N ILE A 392 -0.62 15.38 -1.90
CA ILE A 392 -1.08 14.00 -2.18
C ILE A 392 -0.22 13.38 -3.28
N ALA A 393 -0.05 14.09 -4.40
CA ALA A 393 0.74 13.62 -5.55
C ALA A 393 2.17 13.23 -5.13
N GLY A 394 2.83 14.07 -4.32
CA GLY A 394 4.17 13.81 -3.84
C GLY A 394 4.24 12.66 -2.82
N VAL A 395 3.39 12.65 -1.78
CA VAL A 395 3.46 11.66 -0.70
C VAL A 395 3.08 10.25 -1.19
N LEU A 396 2.02 10.16 -2.00
CA LEU A 396 1.47 8.86 -2.43
C LEU A 396 1.98 8.38 -3.79
N HIS A 397 2.70 9.22 -4.55
CA HIS A 397 3.06 9.00 -5.95
C HIS A 397 1.83 8.76 -6.84
N ALA A 398 0.75 9.48 -6.56
CA ALA A 398 -0.53 9.36 -7.23
C ALA A 398 -1.02 10.72 -7.78
N PRO A 399 -0.35 11.26 -8.82
CA PRO A 399 -0.67 12.57 -9.37
C PRO A 399 -2.06 12.63 -10.01
N LEU A 400 -2.46 11.62 -10.77
CA LEU A 400 -3.78 11.60 -11.40
C LEU A 400 -4.89 11.52 -10.35
N THR A 401 -4.72 10.67 -9.34
CA THR A 401 -5.66 10.60 -8.21
C THR A 401 -5.86 11.95 -7.55
N SER A 402 -4.76 12.68 -7.29
CA SER A 402 -4.83 13.97 -6.61
C SER A 402 -5.54 15.03 -7.44
N ILE A 403 -5.27 15.09 -8.75
CA ILE A 403 -5.89 16.04 -9.68
C ILE A 403 -7.40 15.79 -9.76
N PHE A 404 -7.80 14.55 -10.07
CA PHE A 404 -9.22 14.21 -10.22
C PHE A 404 -9.98 14.30 -8.90
N LEU A 405 -9.34 13.95 -7.77
CA LEU A 405 -9.97 14.06 -6.46
C LEU A 405 -10.34 15.51 -6.14
N ILE A 406 -9.39 16.42 -6.30
CA ILE A 406 -9.67 17.84 -6.00
C ILE A 406 -10.68 18.42 -7.00
N ALA A 407 -10.58 18.08 -8.30
CA ALA A 407 -11.55 18.52 -9.29
C ALA A 407 -12.98 18.03 -8.99
N GLU A 408 -13.16 16.76 -8.62
CA GLU A 408 -14.49 16.21 -8.28
C GLU A 408 -15.04 16.80 -6.96
N ILE A 409 -14.21 16.92 -5.92
CA ILE A 409 -14.65 17.45 -4.62
C ILE A 409 -15.07 18.91 -4.73
N THR A 410 -14.43 19.69 -5.62
CA THR A 410 -14.77 21.10 -5.85
C THR A 410 -15.89 21.30 -6.86
N GLY A 411 -16.37 20.22 -7.48
CA GLY A 411 -17.46 20.25 -8.45
C GLY A 411 -17.10 20.90 -9.80
N GLY A 412 -15.81 21.12 -10.10
CA GLY A 412 -15.39 21.77 -11.34
C GLY A 412 -13.97 21.43 -11.79
N TYR A 413 -13.72 21.62 -13.10
CA TYR A 413 -12.42 21.42 -13.75
C TYR A 413 -11.67 22.71 -14.00
N GLU A 414 -12.11 23.84 -13.46
CA GLU A 414 -11.56 25.17 -13.74
C GLU A 414 -10.12 25.35 -13.23
N LEU A 415 -9.76 24.64 -12.15
CA LEU A 415 -8.40 24.60 -11.61
C LEU A 415 -7.57 23.44 -12.18
N PHE A 416 -8.03 22.76 -13.25
CA PHE A 416 -7.38 21.54 -13.74
C PHE A 416 -5.92 21.77 -14.17
N VAL A 417 -5.66 22.89 -14.88
CA VAL A 417 -4.30 23.24 -15.34
C VAL A 417 -3.34 23.47 -14.16
N PRO A 418 -3.63 24.34 -13.17
CA PRO A 418 -2.76 24.52 -12.02
C PRO A 418 -2.62 23.26 -11.16
N LEU A 419 -3.68 22.45 -11.04
CA LEU A 419 -3.60 21.14 -10.38
C LEU A 419 -2.60 20.22 -11.08
N MET A 420 -2.64 20.13 -12.42
CA MET A 420 -1.70 19.34 -13.21
C MET A 420 -0.25 19.80 -13.03
N ILE A 421 -0.01 21.12 -13.10
CA ILE A 421 1.34 21.69 -12.93
C ILE A 421 1.90 21.32 -11.56
N THR A 422 1.17 21.67 -10.51
CA THR A 422 1.64 21.50 -9.13
C THR A 422 1.78 20.01 -8.76
N ALA A 423 0.82 19.15 -9.12
CA ALA A 423 0.87 17.73 -8.83
C ALA A 423 2.02 17.03 -9.55
N SER A 424 2.24 17.37 -10.83
CA SER A 424 3.33 16.78 -11.63
C SER A 424 4.71 17.16 -11.08
N ILE A 425 4.92 18.43 -10.75
CA ILE A 425 6.19 18.92 -10.19
C ILE A 425 6.43 18.28 -8.82
N SER A 426 5.42 18.21 -7.97
CA SER A 426 5.52 17.58 -6.65
C SER A 426 5.87 16.09 -6.76
N TYR A 427 5.19 15.37 -7.64
CA TYR A 427 5.47 13.95 -7.89
C TYR A 427 6.89 13.72 -8.40
N LEU A 428 7.30 14.46 -9.44
CA LEU A 428 8.63 14.31 -10.05
C LEU A 428 9.74 14.68 -9.05
N GLY A 429 9.61 15.80 -8.36
CA GLY A 429 10.58 16.24 -7.36
C GLY A 429 10.74 15.25 -6.20
N LYS A 430 9.62 14.69 -5.73
CA LYS A 430 9.64 13.66 -4.67
C LYS A 430 10.26 12.36 -5.16
N LYS A 431 9.90 11.90 -6.37
CA LYS A 431 10.36 10.62 -6.94
C LYS A 431 11.87 10.61 -7.19
N GLN A 432 12.45 11.75 -7.57
CA GLN A 432 13.92 11.87 -7.71
C GLN A 432 14.69 11.68 -6.39
N VAL A 433 14.09 12.07 -5.26
CA VAL A 433 14.72 11.96 -3.93
C VAL A 433 14.39 10.63 -3.26
N MET A 434 13.17 10.13 -3.46
CA MET A 434 12.67 8.89 -2.86
C MET A 434 11.82 8.13 -3.87
N GLU A 435 12.33 6.99 -4.33
CA GLU A 435 11.69 6.13 -5.32
C GLU A 435 10.38 5.52 -4.82
N HIS A 436 10.34 5.14 -3.54
CA HIS A 436 9.20 4.45 -2.95
C HIS A 436 8.33 5.35 -2.08
N THR A 437 7.03 5.08 -2.07
CA THR A 437 6.07 5.69 -1.17
C THR A 437 6.12 5.07 0.22
N ILE A 438 5.41 5.65 1.18
CA ILE A 438 5.22 5.06 2.52
C ILE A 438 4.55 3.67 2.42
N TYR A 439 3.65 3.46 1.46
CA TYR A 439 2.94 2.19 1.27
C TYR A 439 3.80 1.11 0.62
N THR A 440 4.71 1.49 -0.27
CA THR A 440 5.45 0.55 -1.12
C THR A 440 6.86 0.26 -0.61
N ARG A 441 7.43 1.10 0.24
CA ARG A 441 8.81 0.94 0.73
C ARG A 441 9.02 -0.37 1.48
N GLU A 442 8.14 -0.69 2.43
CA GLU A 442 8.24 -1.94 3.19
C GLU A 442 8.12 -3.17 2.29
N LEU A 443 7.25 -3.07 1.26
CA LEU A 443 7.08 -4.11 0.25
C LEU A 443 8.32 -4.26 -0.64
N ALA A 444 8.93 -3.15 -1.03
CA ALA A 444 10.17 -3.14 -1.81
C ALA A 444 11.32 -3.79 -1.03
N GLU A 445 11.50 -3.43 0.24
CA GLU A 445 12.50 -4.02 1.14
C GLU A 445 12.30 -5.54 1.33
N GLN A 446 11.05 -6.03 1.24
CA GLN A 446 10.70 -7.47 1.32
C GLN A 446 10.69 -8.17 -0.05
N GLY A 447 11.04 -7.51 -1.15
CA GLY A 447 10.92 -8.06 -2.51
C GLY A 447 9.49 -8.48 -2.86
N ALA A 448 8.51 -7.73 -2.37
CA ALA A 448 7.08 -8.01 -2.54
C ALA A 448 6.35 -6.90 -3.33
N LEU A 449 7.08 -5.94 -3.89
CA LEU A 449 6.50 -4.83 -4.63
C LEU A 449 5.95 -5.31 -5.96
N LEU A 450 4.70 -4.95 -6.26
CA LEU A 450 4.12 -5.02 -7.60
C LEU A 450 4.31 -3.68 -8.29
N THR A 451 4.94 -3.70 -9.46
CA THR A 451 5.16 -2.53 -10.33
C THR A 451 4.32 -2.64 -11.60
N HIS A 452 4.35 -1.61 -12.45
CA HIS A 452 3.78 -1.72 -13.81
C HIS A 452 4.65 -2.58 -14.74
N ASP A 453 5.86 -2.94 -14.33
CA ASP A 453 6.72 -3.88 -15.04
C ASP A 453 6.25 -5.33 -14.78
N LYS A 454 5.70 -5.95 -15.83
CA LYS A 454 5.14 -7.31 -15.74
C LYS A 454 6.22 -8.36 -15.52
N ASP A 455 7.40 -8.15 -16.09
CA ASP A 455 8.51 -9.08 -15.98
C ASP A 455 9.04 -9.10 -14.54
N GLU A 456 9.18 -7.93 -13.93
CA GLU A 456 9.57 -7.78 -12.52
C GLU A 456 8.53 -8.41 -11.59
N ASN A 457 7.25 -8.18 -11.85
CA ASN A 457 6.15 -8.75 -11.05
C ASN A 457 6.12 -10.28 -11.11
N VAL A 458 6.35 -10.88 -12.29
CA VAL A 458 6.41 -12.33 -12.44
C VAL A 458 7.53 -12.92 -11.59
N LEU A 459 8.74 -12.34 -11.64
CA LEU A 459 9.88 -12.80 -10.86
C LEU A 459 9.65 -12.63 -9.34
N ASN A 460 8.95 -11.59 -8.93
CA ASN A 460 8.59 -11.36 -7.53
C ASN A 460 7.57 -12.38 -6.98
N ILE A 461 6.71 -12.94 -7.84
CA ILE A 461 5.65 -13.90 -7.45
C ILE A 461 6.14 -15.34 -7.50
N MET A 462 7.06 -15.67 -8.42
CA MET A 462 7.61 -17.01 -8.57
C MET A 462 8.34 -17.46 -7.30
N GLN A 463 8.10 -18.71 -6.90
CA GLN A 463 8.80 -19.33 -5.77
C GLN A 463 9.86 -20.30 -6.27
N LEU A 464 10.98 -20.38 -5.57
CA LEU A 464 12.07 -21.33 -5.91
C LEU A 464 11.57 -22.77 -5.95
N ASP A 465 10.69 -23.15 -5.03
CA ASP A 465 10.13 -24.51 -4.95
C ASP A 465 9.37 -24.93 -6.21
N ASP A 466 8.78 -23.96 -6.96
CA ASP A 466 8.04 -24.27 -8.20
C ASP A 466 8.96 -24.67 -9.36
N VAL A 467 10.25 -24.32 -9.28
CA VAL A 467 11.23 -24.52 -10.35
C VAL A 467 12.35 -25.50 -10.00
N ILE A 468 12.51 -25.87 -8.72
CA ILE A 468 13.52 -26.85 -8.31
C ILE A 468 13.10 -28.24 -8.76
N GLU A 469 14.06 -28.99 -9.28
CA GLU A 469 13.95 -30.38 -9.68
C GLU A 469 14.85 -31.24 -8.81
N GLN A 470 14.32 -32.29 -8.20
CA GLN A 470 15.04 -33.18 -7.28
C GLN A 470 15.34 -34.56 -7.88
N ASN A 471 14.90 -34.82 -9.11
CA ASN A 471 15.06 -36.12 -9.76
C ASN A 471 16.43 -36.20 -10.47
N PHE A 472 17.52 -36.14 -9.70
CA PHE A 472 18.88 -36.34 -10.17
C PHE A 472 19.56 -37.43 -9.39
N LYS A 473 20.36 -38.27 -10.07
CA LYS A 473 21.16 -39.33 -9.44
C LYS A 473 22.43 -38.72 -8.89
N VAL A 474 22.59 -38.85 -7.59
CA VAL A 474 23.75 -38.34 -6.85
C VAL A 474 24.89 -39.34 -6.96
N VAL A 475 26.12 -38.87 -7.11
CA VAL A 475 27.36 -39.69 -7.10
C VAL A 475 28.33 -39.16 -6.03
N THR A 476 29.27 -39.99 -5.62
CA THR A 476 30.31 -39.61 -4.65
C THR A 476 31.68 -39.52 -5.30
N PRO A 477 32.61 -38.66 -4.82
CA PRO A 477 33.93 -38.50 -5.44
C PRO A 477 34.73 -39.80 -5.56
N ASN A 478 34.58 -40.71 -4.58
CA ASN A 478 35.33 -41.97 -4.50
C ASN A 478 34.66 -43.12 -5.22
N MET A 479 33.46 -42.93 -5.82
CA MET A 479 32.74 -43.94 -6.60
C MET A 479 33.56 -44.28 -7.85
N LEU A 480 33.61 -45.56 -8.21
CA LEU A 480 34.28 -45.99 -9.45
C LEU A 480 33.46 -45.65 -10.70
N LEU A 481 34.13 -45.41 -11.82
CA LEU A 481 33.47 -45.07 -13.09
C LEU A 481 32.45 -46.17 -13.48
N GLY A 482 32.79 -47.44 -13.35
CA GLY A 482 31.88 -48.55 -13.63
C GLY A 482 30.62 -48.56 -12.77
N GLU A 483 30.75 -48.27 -11.48
CA GLU A 483 29.61 -48.14 -10.55
C GLU A 483 28.72 -46.95 -10.95
N MET A 484 29.34 -45.76 -11.24
CA MET A 484 28.60 -44.58 -11.71
C MET A 484 27.79 -44.88 -12.97
N LEU A 485 28.39 -45.56 -13.95
CA LEU A 485 27.72 -45.89 -15.21
C LEU A 485 26.53 -46.85 -15.00
N HIS A 486 26.66 -47.86 -14.15
CA HIS A 486 25.61 -48.84 -13.91
C HIS A 486 24.53 -48.38 -12.96
N GLU A 487 24.87 -47.60 -11.92
CA GLU A 487 23.90 -47.21 -10.90
C GLU A 487 23.30 -45.84 -11.11
N SER A 488 24.02 -44.91 -11.75
CA SER A 488 23.57 -43.54 -11.95
C SER A 488 23.23 -43.26 -13.41
N VAL A 489 24.17 -43.43 -14.35
CA VAL A 489 23.97 -43.05 -15.75
C VAL A 489 22.90 -43.92 -16.42
N SER A 490 22.95 -45.24 -16.31
CA SER A 490 22.00 -46.16 -16.94
C SER A 490 20.56 -46.01 -16.41
N LYS A 491 20.40 -45.49 -15.18
CA LYS A 491 19.12 -45.35 -14.50
C LYS A 491 18.64 -43.89 -14.45
N SER A 492 19.36 -42.94 -15.11
CA SER A 492 19.03 -41.53 -15.14
C SER A 492 18.45 -41.11 -16.48
N THR A 493 17.47 -40.24 -16.45
CA THR A 493 16.99 -39.54 -17.64
C THR A 493 17.66 -38.14 -17.80
N ARG A 494 18.65 -37.85 -16.97
CA ARG A 494 19.35 -36.57 -16.92
C ARG A 494 20.82 -36.72 -17.32
N ASN A 495 21.36 -35.71 -17.95
CA ASN A 495 22.75 -35.69 -18.44
C ASN A 495 23.71 -34.96 -17.50
N ILE A 496 23.31 -34.70 -16.26
CA ILE A 496 24.10 -34.03 -15.23
C ILE A 496 23.96 -34.79 -13.90
N PHE A 497 25.09 -34.97 -13.23
CA PHE A 497 25.19 -35.74 -11.98
C PHE A 497 25.84 -34.88 -10.91
N PRO A 498 25.13 -34.56 -9.81
CA PRO A 498 25.72 -33.84 -8.69
C PRO A 498 26.66 -34.78 -7.94
N VAL A 499 27.86 -34.29 -7.64
CA VAL A 499 28.85 -34.99 -6.81
C VAL A 499 28.74 -34.44 -5.40
N VAL A 500 28.46 -35.34 -4.44
CA VAL A 500 28.30 -34.94 -3.03
C VAL A 500 29.25 -35.72 -2.12
N ASP A 501 29.66 -35.08 -1.02
CA ASP A 501 30.43 -35.73 0.04
C ASP A 501 29.56 -36.57 0.98
N GLU A 502 30.15 -37.18 1.98
CA GLU A 502 29.49 -38.00 3.01
C GLU A 502 28.47 -37.18 3.83
N TYR A 503 28.64 -35.85 3.89
CA TYR A 503 27.73 -34.93 4.58
C TYR A 503 26.65 -34.35 3.66
N LYS A 504 26.48 -34.91 2.44
CA LYS A 504 25.56 -34.45 1.38
C LYS A 504 25.82 -33.00 0.92
N ARG A 505 27.03 -32.48 1.09
CA ARG A 505 27.41 -31.17 0.55
C ARG A 505 27.84 -31.34 -0.90
N LEU A 506 27.44 -30.39 -1.73
CA LEU A 506 27.85 -30.38 -3.13
C LEU A 506 29.34 -30.07 -3.23
N VAL A 507 30.11 -30.97 -3.84
CA VAL A 507 31.55 -30.82 -4.07
C VAL A 507 31.91 -30.64 -5.54
N GLY A 508 30.99 -30.93 -6.45
CA GLY A 508 31.18 -30.72 -7.88
C GLY A 508 29.98 -31.24 -8.70
N ILE A 509 30.12 -31.20 -10.01
CA ILE A 509 29.17 -31.76 -10.97
C ILE A 509 29.94 -32.54 -12.03
N ILE A 510 29.25 -33.53 -12.66
CA ILE A 510 29.73 -34.22 -13.86
C ILE A 510 28.64 -34.14 -14.92
N LEU A 511 29.01 -33.76 -16.12
CA LEU A 511 28.14 -33.85 -17.29
C LEU A 511 28.34 -35.22 -17.97
N LEU A 512 27.30 -35.74 -18.61
CA LEU A 512 27.41 -36.94 -19.41
C LEU A 512 28.48 -36.78 -20.50
N ASP A 513 28.66 -35.57 -21.01
CA ASP A 513 29.65 -35.25 -22.04
C ASP A 513 31.08 -35.43 -21.53
N ASP A 514 31.35 -35.20 -20.24
CA ASP A 514 32.69 -35.31 -19.64
C ASP A 514 33.16 -36.78 -19.58
N ILE A 515 32.23 -37.69 -19.52
CA ILE A 515 32.51 -39.13 -19.41
C ILE A 515 32.20 -39.90 -20.70
N ARG A 516 31.64 -39.29 -21.72
CA ARG A 516 31.13 -39.93 -22.96
C ARG A 516 32.22 -40.70 -23.68
N GLU A 517 33.42 -40.16 -23.78
CA GLU A 517 34.55 -40.82 -24.45
C GLU A 517 35.04 -42.06 -23.68
N PHE A 518 34.97 -41.99 -22.35
CA PHE A 518 35.52 -43.01 -21.45
C PHE A 518 34.50 -44.09 -21.07
N MET A 519 33.20 -43.87 -21.32
CA MET A 519 32.14 -44.78 -20.89
C MET A 519 32.14 -46.13 -21.62
N PHE A 520 32.91 -46.31 -22.70
CA PHE A 520 33.04 -47.57 -23.45
C PHE A 520 34.35 -48.29 -23.16
N ASP A 521 35.28 -47.70 -22.43
CA ASP A 521 36.55 -48.31 -22.03
C ASP A 521 36.44 -49.11 -20.72
N LEU A 522 36.28 -50.42 -20.85
CA LEU A 522 36.14 -51.31 -19.71
C LEU A 522 37.34 -51.34 -18.78
N SER A 523 38.54 -50.93 -19.24
CA SER A 523 39.77 -50.90 -18.44
C SER A 523 39.69 -49.83 -17.34
N LEU A 524 38.96 -48.75 -17.58
CA LEU A 524 38.78 -47.63 -16.68
C LEU A 524 37.73 -47.87 -15.59
N TYR A 525 36.85 -48.87 -15.77
CA TYR A 525 35.74 -49.12 -14.87
C TYR A 525 36.14 -49.36 -13.43
N LYS A 526 37.26 -50.08 -13.23
CA LYS A 526 37.75 -50.47 -11.89
C LYS A 526 38.94 -49.63 -11.40
N THR A 527 39.47 -48.75 -12.24
CA THR A 527 40.70 -48.01 -11.94
C THR A 527 40.47 -46.52 -11.75
N THR A 528 39.41 -45.94 -12.35
CA THR A 528 39.15 -44.52 -12.37
C THR A 528 37.99 -44.17 -11.44
N ILE A 529 38.21 -43.16 -10.61
CA ILE A 529 37.22 -42.64 -9.68
C ILE A 529 36.49 -41.45 -10.27
N VAL A 530 35.27 -41.19 -9.84
CA VAL A 530 34.39 -40.09 -10.26
C VAL A 530 35.06 -38.73 -10.11
N ALA A 531 35.90 -38.53 -9.08
CA ALA A 531 36.63 -37.28 -8.86
C ALA A 531 37.53 -36.87 -10.02
N ALA A 532 37.98 -37.82 -10.90
CA ALA A 532 38.79 -37.50 -12.07
C ALA A 532 38.04 -36.72 -13.17
N PHE A 533 36.69 -36.78 -13.20
CA PHE A 533 35.81 -36.15 -14.20
C PHE A 533 34.99 -35.02 -13.59
N MET A 534 35.12 -34.76 -12.31
CA MET A 534 34.36 -33.75 -11.58
C MET A 534 34.93 -32.37 -11.86
N HIS A 535 34.06 -31.40 -12.08
CA HIS A 535 34.42 -29.99 -12.16
C HIS A 535 33.49 -29.12 -11.30
N ASP A 536 33.92 -27.91 -11.03
CA ASP A 536 33.11 -26.95 -10.29
C ASP A 536 31.89 -26.53 -11.09
N PRO A 537 30.70 -26.39 -10.45
CA PRO A 537 29.54 -25.84 -11.13
C PRO A 537 29.77 -24.36 -11.49
N PRO A 538 29.25 -23.90 -12.65
CA PRO A 538 29.47 -22.52 -13.13
C PRO A 538 28.87 -21.46 -12.20
N ALA A 539 27.85 -21.82 -11.42
CA ALA A 539 27.29 -21.04 -10.32
C ALA A 539 26.47 -21.94 -9.40
N ILE A 540 26.25 -21.53 -8.16
CA ILE A 540 25.46 -22.23 -7.17
C ILE A 540 24.34 -21.35 -6.68
N ILE A 541 23.13 -21.89 -6.57
CA ILE A 541 21.96 -21.20 -6.04
C ILE A 541 21.82 -21.54 -4.56
N GLU A 542 21.90 -20.53 -3.69
CA GLU A 542 21.64 -20.67 -2.26
C GLU A 542 20.15 -20.40 -1.98
N TYR A 543 19.42 -21.43 -1.55
CA TYR A 543 17.95 -21.39 -1.37
C TYR A 543 17.51 -20.28 -0.40
N GLU A 544 18.26 -20.05 0.68
CA GLU A 544 17.93 -19.07 1.71
C GLU A 544 18.26 -17.63 1.33
N LYS A 545 19.17 -17.42 0.38
CA LYS A 545 19.72 -16.09 0.08
C LYS A 545 19.29 -15.54 -1.26
N HIS A 546 19.08 -16.40 -2.26
CA HIS A 546 18.85 -15.96 -3.62
C HIS A 546 17.36 -15.80 -3.94
N SER A 547 16.98 -14.61 -4.38
CA SER A 547 15.67 -14.34 -4.99
C SER A 547 15.61 -14.85 -6.42
N MET A 548 14.39 -14.93 -7.01
CA MET A 548 14.22 -15.31 -8.41
C MET A 548 14.95 -14.37 -9.39
N HIS A 549 15.04 -13.07 -9.06
CA HIS A 549 15.87 -12.11 -9.82
C HIS A 549 17.33 -12.52 -9.86
N LYS A 550 17.90 -12.87 -8.69
CA LYS A 550 19.29 -13.32 -8.62
C LYS A 550 19.50 -14.64 -9.36
N VAL A 551 18.53 -15.56 -9.28
CA VAL A 551 18.57 -16.82 -10.05
C VAL A 551 18.59 -16.57 -11.55
N MET A 552 17.74 -15.67 -12.07
CA MET A 552 17.75 -15.29 -13.48
C MET A 552 19.09 -14.65 -13.88
N GLN A 553 19.63 -13.79 -13.05
CA GLN A 553 20.94 -13.18 -13.26
C GLN A 553 22.04 -14.24 -13.32
N LEU A 554 22.06 -15.20 -12.39
CA LEU A 554 23.05 -16.29 -12.38
C LEU A 554 22.98 -17.14 -13.66
N PHE A 555 21.79 -17.40 -14.19
CA PHE A 555 21.63 -18.09 -15.49
C PHE A 555 22.13 -17.26 -16.67
N GLN A 556 21.97 -15.93 -16.63
CA GLN A 556 22.49 -15.03 -17.67
C GLN A 556 24.02 -14.94 -17.62
N GLU A 557 24.59 -14.75 -16.44
CA GLU A 557 26.02 -14.59 -16.22
C GLU A 557 26.81 -15.88 -16.48
N SER A 558 26.27 -17.03 -16.04
CA SER A 558 26.95 -18.31 -16.19
C SER A 558 26.76 -18.96 -17.56
N GLY A 559 25.73 -18.57 -18.31
CA GLY A 559 25.34 -19.22 -19.57
C GLY A 559 24.88 -20.70 -19.40
N ALA A 560 24.79 -21.19 -18.18
CA ALA A 560 24.50 -22.60 -17.88
C ALA A 560 23.06 -22.99 -18.25
N TRP A 561 22.86 -24.28 -18.56
CA TRP A 561 21.54 -24.88 -18.75
C TRP A 561 20.92 -25.37 -17.44
N ASN A 562 21.75 -25.76 -16.48
CA ASN A 562 21.32 -26.25 -15.17
C ASN A 562 22.24 -25.67 -14.11
N LEU A 563 21.67 -25.20 -13.01
CA LEU A 563 22.41 -24.72 -11.82
C LEU A 563 21.98 -25.52 -10.59
N PRO A 564 22.96 -25.99 -9.78
CA PRO A 564 22.67 -26.70 -8.55
C PRO A 564 22.15 -25.75 -7.48
N VAL A 565 21.27 -26.30 -6.64
CA VAL A 565 20.66 -25.60 -5.49
C VAL A 565 21.19 -26.26 -4.22
N ILE A 566 21.69 -25.44 -3.30
CA ILE A 566 22.04 -25.85 -1.94
C ILE A 566 21.04 -25.25 -0.94
N LYS A 567 20.68 -26.04 0.06
CA LYS A 567 19.79 -25.65 1.15
C LYS A 567 20.42 -26.05 2.48
N ASN A 568 20.58 -25.12 3.40
CA ASN A 568 21.29 -25.33 4.67
C ASN A 568 22.69 -25.95 4.47
N GLY A 569 23.41 -25.54 3.42
CA GLY A 569 24.75 -26.07 3.09
C GLY A 569 24.79 -27.43 2.42
N MET A 570 23.65 -28.10 2.22
CA MET A 570 23.53 -29.41 1.59
C MET A 570 22.96 -29.29 0.18
N TYR A 571 23.33 -30.23 -0.71
CA TYR A 571 22.72 -30.34 -2.03
C TYR A 571 21.22 -30.62 -1.90
N TYR A 572 20.42 -29.84 -2.65
CA TYR A 572 18.95 -29.94 -2.59
C TYR A 572 18.30 -30.33 -3.92
N GLY A 573 18.89 -29.91 -5.04
CA GLY A 573 18.38 -30.19 -6.38
C GLY A 573 19.04 -29.34 -7.44
N PHE A 574 18.41 -29.26 -8.62
CA PHE A 574 18.82 -28.35 -9.70
C PHE A 574 17.65 -27.46 -10.13
N ILE A 575 17.98 -26.31 -10.68
CA ILE A 575 17.05 -25.54 -11.52
C ILE A 575 17.54 -25.63 -12.96
N SER A 576 16.66 -26.04 -13.89
CA SER A 576 16.95 -26.02 -15.31
C SER A 576 16.41 -24.73 -15.96
N LYS A 577 17.16 -24.17 -16.92
CA LYS A 577 16.75 -22.98 -17.69
C LYS A 577 15.40 -23.22 -18.39
N SER A 578 15.15 -24.42 -18.88
CA SER A 578 13.88 -24.80 -19.53
C SER A 578 12.70 -24.75 -18.56
N LYS A 579 12.85 -25.33 -17.36
CA LYS A 579 11.77 -25.32 -16.36
C LYS A 579 11.52 -23.92 -15.82
N LEU A 580 12.60 -23.16 -15.59
CA LEU A 580 12.54 -21.77 -15.18
C LEU A 580 11.76 -20.93 -16.19
N LEU A 581 12.10 -21.00 -17.49
CA LEU A 581 11.40 -20.27 -18.54
C LEU A 581 9.95 -20.73 -18.73
N THR A 582 9.67 -22.03 -18.56
CA THR A 582 8.31 -22.58 -18.64
C THR A 582 7.45 -22.05 -17.50
N ALA A 583 7.95 -22.04 -16.27
CA ALA A 583 7.28 -21.48 -15.11
C ALA A 583 7.08 -19.96 -15.27
N TYR A 584 8.12 -19.25 -15.69
CA TYR A 584 8.06 -17.81 -15.99
C TYR A 584 6.98 -17.50 -17.04
N ARG A 585 6.97 -18.19 -18.17
CA ARG A 585 5.96 -18.01 -19.23
C ARG A 585 4.54 -18.32 -18.73
N LYS A 586 4.38 -19.34 -17.90
CA LYS A 586 3.08 -19.69 -17.31
C LYS A 586 2.56 -18.57 -16.42
N GLU A 587 3.42 -18.02 -15.55
CA GLU A 587 3.03 -16.90 -14.69
C GLU A 587 2.81 -15.61 -15.49
N LEU A 588 3.63 -15.34 -16.50
CA LEU A 588 3.43 -14.20 -17.39
C LEU A 588 2.07 -14.27 -18.14
N LEU A 589 1.68 -15.45 -18.61
CA LEU A 589 0.37 -15.66 -19.24
C LEU A 589 -0.79 -15.51 -18.24
N ASN A 590 -0.58 -15.90 -16.98
CA ASN A 590 -1.55 -15.68 -15.91
C ASN A 590 -1.73 -14.20 -15.59
N PHE A 591 -0.67 -13.40 -15.78
CA PHE A 591 -0.71 -11.93 -15.62
C PHE A 591 -1.31 -11.20 -16.82
N THR A 592 -1.13 -11.72 -18.03
CA THR A 592 -1.56 -11.05 -19.28
C THR A 592 -2.95 -11.47 -19.75
N ARG A 593 -3.46 -12.63 -19.34
CA ARG A 593 -4.83 -13.10 -19.60
C ARG A 593 -5.75 -12.76 -18.45
#